data_e1594e603aade6168820bee3552ff064
#
_entry.id   e1594e603aade6168820bee3552ff064
#
_cell.length_a   1.000
_cell.length_b   1.000
_cell.length_c   1.000
_cell.angle_alpha   90.00
_cell.angle_beta   90.00
_cell.angle_gamma   90.00
#
_symmetry.space_group_name_H-M   'P 1'
#
loop_
_entity.id
_entity.type
_entity.pdbx_description
1 polymer ?
#
loop_
_entity_poly.entity_id
_entity_poly.type
_entity_poly.pdbx_seq_one_letter_code
_entity_poly.pdbx_strand_id
1 'polypeptide(L)'
;MGAQRSARILALLELADEGPALDELGGYLADPDPEVRRTALSVLSEVAEDWAEASPPIAAALLDPAGTVRECAARLLAELSEVLVPGEEFAGHLRAAVRHDDPAVRAAATGALWRHRLTGAAELTGLLTDPDETVRAEAVLGLVSLDALDALGDAAADPSPRVRIAVARGVAAVGDPRGLTVLIGLAGDADLLVRAAALTAMAGTGCTDRAAGIAADALADPAWQVRQGAAAALSAADPAVAAGPLVGAAADENLDVRKAAVRALAPWLPGRPAVRAALEAAQRDVDADVRAFARMGLTASTDHAAS
;
A
#
# COMPACT_ATOMS: atom_id res chain seq x y z
N MET A 1 -36.50 -18.08 18.58
CA MET A 1 -35.55 -17.62 17.54
C MET A 1 -34.14 -18.18 17.74
N GLY A 2 -33.49 -18.07 18.90
CA GLY A 2 -32.12 -18.54 19.08
C GLY A 2 -31.88 -20.04 18.85
N ALA A 3 -32.75 -20.92 19.39
CA ALA A 3 -32.59 -22.38 19.21
C ALA A 3 -32.73 -22.82 17.76
N GLN A 4 -33.63 -22.22 16.99
CA GLN A 4 -33.82 -22.50 15.56
C GLN A 4 -32.63 -22.05 14.73
N ARG A 5 -32.05 -20.84 15.03
CA ARG A 5 -30.80 -20.36 14.43
C ARG A 5 -29.67 -21.37 14.67
N SER A 6 -29.44 -21.75 15.94
CA SER A 6 -28.34 -22.66 16.30
C SER A 6 -28.46 -24.02 15.58
N ALA A 7 -29.69 -24.56 15.44
CA ALA A 7 -29.91 -25.78 14.72
C ALA A 7 -29.59 -25.64 13.20
N ARG A 8 -29.89 -24.49 12.57
CA ARG A 8 -29.59 -24.25 11.16
C ARG A 8 -28.08 -24.06 10.93
N ILE A 9 -27.40 -23.34 11.83
CA ILE A 9 -25.94 -23.21 11.75
C ILE A 9 -25.27 -24.58 11.92
N LEU A 10 -25.73 -25.39 12.87
CA LEU A 10 -25.18 -26.75 13.07
C LEU A 10 -25.35 -27.59 11.82
N ALA A 11 -26.57 -27.65 11.26
CA ALA A 11 -26.85 -28.37 10.01
C ALA A 11 -25.99 -27.89 8.83
N LEU A 12 -25.72 -26.58 8.74
CA LEU A 12 -24.84 -26.02 7.73
C LEU A 12 -23.36 -26.44 7.92
N LEU A 13 -22.88 -26.49 9.17
CA LEU A 13 -21.52 -26.94 9.45
C LEU A 13 -21.37 -28.48 9.24
N GLU A 14 -22.39 -29.26 9.55
CA GLU A 14 -22.41 -30.71 9.23
C GLU A 14 -22.39 -30.89 7.69
N LEU A 15 -23.16 -30.09 6.94
CA LEU A 15 -23.15 -30.12 5.48
C LEU A 15 -21.78 -29.74 4.90
N ALA A 16 -21.08 -28.78 5.51
CA ALA A 16 -19.74 -28.37 5.09
C ALA A 16 -18.71 -29.50 5.10
N ASP A 17 -18.82 -30.45 6.07
CA ASP A 17 -17.93 -31.61 6.15
C ASP A 17 -18.15 -32.62 4.99
N GLU A 18 -19.31 -32.54 4.32
CA GLU A 18 -19.66 -33.40 3.18
C GLU A 18 -19.22 -32.84 1.83
N GLY A 19 -18.69 -31.60 1.78
CA GLY A 19 -18.26 -30.88 0.56
C GLY A 19 -19.46 -30.52 -0.35
N PRO A 20 -20.39 -29.69 0.13
CA PRO A 20 -21.65 -29.41 -0.57
C PRO A 20 -21.42 -28.63 -1.87
N ALA A 21 -22.28 -28.89 -2.84
CA ALA A 21 -22.39 -28.07 -4.03
C ALA A 21 -23.06 -26.70 -3.71
N LEU A 22 -22.86 -25.69 -4.57
CA LEU A 22 -23.37 -24.33 -4.34
C LEU A 22 -24.90 -24.27 -4.19
N ASP A 23 -25.64 -25.09 -4.94
CA ASP A 23 -27.10 -25.14 -4.89
C ASP A 23 -27.62 -25.63 -3.51
N GLU A 24 -26.89 -26.50 -2.82
CA GLU A 24 -27.18 -26.95 -1.46
C GLU A 24 -26.99 -25.84 -0.43
N LEU A 25 -26.02 -24.93 -0.67
CA LEU A 25 -25.78 -23.74 0.16
C LEU A 25 -26.77 -22.60 -0.13
N GLY A 26 -27.43 -22.59 -1.29
CA GLY A 26 -28.31 -21.51 -1.73
C GLY A 26 -29.40 -21.13 -0.72
N GLY A 27 -30.03 -22.13 -0.08
CA GLY A 27 -31.03 -21.91 0.96
C GLY A 27 -30.49 -21.25 2.24
N TYR A 28 -29.23 -21.46 2.57
CA TYR A 28 -28.55 -20.83 3.71
C TYR A 28 -28.04 -19.43 3.37
N LEU A 29 -27.57 -19.21 2.15
CA LEU A 29 -27.16 -17.89 1.66
C LEU A 29 -28.35 -16.91 1.57
N ALA A 30 -29.56 -17.41 1.39
CA ALA A 30 -30.80 -16.63 1.37
C ALA A 30 -31.60 -16.69 2.69
N ASP A 31 -31.00 -17.19 3.78
CA ASP A 31 -31.66 -17.35 5.07
C ASP A 31 -32.20 -16.02 5.64
N PRO A 32 -33.36 -15.98 6.28
CA PRO A 32 -33.84 -14.77 6.96
C PRO A 32 -32.96 -14.30 8.11
N ASP A 33 -32.20 -15.21 8.77
CA ASP A 33 -31.27 -14.86 9.86
C ASP A 33 -29.88 -14.49 9.30
N PRO A 34 -29.39 -13.26 9.56
CA PRO A 34 -28.11 -12.81 9.01
C PRO A 34 -26.91 -13.62 9.51
N GLU A 35 -26.97 -14.22 10.70
CA GLU A 35 -25.89 -15.08 11.19
C GLU A 35 -25.79 -16.38 10.39
N VAL A 36 -26.92 -16.91 9.93
CA VAL A 36 -26.92 -18.09 9.04
C VAL A 36 -26.32 -17.71 7.68
N ARG A 37 -26.74 -16.56 7.08
CA ARG A 37 -26.17 -16.10 5.80
C ARG A 37 -24.68 -15.84 5.90
N ARG A 38 -24.22 -15.18 6.98
CA ARG A 38 -22.79 -14.93 7.23
C ARG A 38 -22.00 -16.25 7.34
N THR A 39 -22.54 -17.23 8.10
CA THR A 39 -21.90 -18.54 8.23
C THR A 39 -21.87 -19.29 6.89
N ALA A 40 -22.94 -19.18 6.09
CA ALA A 40 -22.99 -19.78 4.75
C ALA A 40 -21.94 -19.20 3.80
N LEU A 41 -21.69 -17.89 3.87
CA LEU A 41 -20.59 -17.26 3.10
C LEU A 41 -19.22 -17.78 3.53
N SER A 42 -19.00 -17.97 4.84
CA SER A 42 -17.74 -18.53 5.34
C SER A 42 -17.56 -20.00 4.88
N VAL A 43 -18.62 -20.81 5.00
CA VAL A 43 -18.59 -22.20 4.50
C VAL A 43 -18.34 -22.23 3.00
N LEU A 44 -19.05 -21.40 2.21
CA LEU A 44 -18.81 -21.30 0.77
C LEU A 44 -17.34 -21.02 0.44
N SER A 45 -16.69 -20.13 1.19
CA SER A 45 -15.29 -19.80 0.98
C SER A 45 -14.30 -20.91 1.34
N GLU A 46 -14.72 -21.87 2.15
CA GLU A 46 -13.90 -23.02 2.58
C GLU A 46 -14.08 -24.24 1.66
N VAL A 47 -15.30 -24.44 1.13
CA VAL A 47 -15.65 -25.65 0.37
C VAL A 47 -15.71 -25.44 -1.15
N ALA A 48 -15.61 -24.22 -1.64
CA ALA A 48 -15.77 -23.91 -3.06
C ALA A 48 -14.68 -24.60 -3.91
N GLU A 49 -15.11 -25.49 -4.81
CA GLU A 49 -14.29 -26.09 -5.85
C GLU A 49 -14.37 -25.31 -7.16
N ASP A 50 -15.54 -24.76 -7.51
CA ASP A 50 -15.76 -23.90 -8.66
C ASP A 50 -15.94 -22.43 -8.25
N TRP A 51 -14.86 -21.65 -8.43
CA TRP A 51 -14.86 -20.23 -8.12
C TRP A 51 -15.63 -19.36 -9.12
N ALA A 52 -15.95 -19.85 -10.31
CA ALA A 52 -16.81 -19.14 -11.23
C ALA A 52 -18.26 -19.09 -10.71
N GLU A 53 -18.72 -20.17 -10.03
CA GLU A 53 -20.02 -20.23 -9.40
C GLU A 53 -20.03 -19.55 -8.01
N ALA A 54 -18.93 -19.66 -7.23
CA ALA A 54 -18.86 -19.13 -5.88
C ALA A 54 -18.65 -17.61 -5.81
N SER A 55 -18.04 -16.99 -6.82
CA SER A 55 -17.70 -15.57 -6.80
C SER A 55 -18.93 -14.63 -6.81
N PRO A 56 -19.98 -14.83 -7.63
CA PRO A 56 -21.15 -13.96 -7.65
C PRO A 56 -21.90 -13.86 -6.32
N PRO A 57 -22.19 -14.94 -5.57
CA PRO A 57 -22.81 -14.85 -4.24
C PRO A 57 -21.99 -14.04 -3.23
N ILE A 58 -20.66 -14.16 -3.26
CA ILE A 58 -19.77 -13.39 -2.38
C ILE A 58 -19.88 -11.89 -2.70
N ALA A 59 -19.87 -11.50 -3.98
CA ALA A 59 -20.04 -10.10 -4.39
C ALA A 59 -21.45 -9.57 -4.08
N ALA A 60 -22.49 -10.38 -4.28
CA ALA A 60 -23.89 -10.03 -3.96
C ALA A 60 -24.07 -9.71 -2.47
N ALA A 61 -23.36 -10.42 -1.60
CA ALA A 61 -23.44 -10.23 -0.15
C ALA A 61 -22.89 -8.87 0.33
N LEU A 62 -22.19 -8.09 -0.50
CA LEU A 62 -21.90 -6.68 -0.23
C LEU A 62 -23.16 -5.80 -0.16
N LEU A 63 -24.25 -6.25 -0.75
CA LEU A 63 -25.55 -5.56 -0.77
C LEU A 63 -26.54 -6.11 0.26
N ASP A 64 -26.08 -7.02 1.14
CA ASP A 64 -26.93 -7.59 2.19
C ASP A 64 -27.45 -6.50 3.15
N PRO A 65 -28.72 -6.57 3.58
CA PRO A 65 -29.28 -5.61 4.54
C PRO A 65 -28.54 -5.60 5.89
N ALA A 66 -27.94 -6.74 6.29
CA ALA A 66 -27.21 -6.85 7.57
C ALA A 66 -25.72 -6.49 7.40
N GLY A 67 -25.24 -5.54 8.22
CA GLY A 67 -23.83 -5.11 8.21
C GLY A 67 -22.84 -6.24 8.43
N THR A 68 -23.13 -7.20 9.32
CA THR A 68 -22.26 -8.33 9.60
C THR A 68 -22.05 -9.26 8.40
N VAL A 69 -23.03 -9.37 7.50
CA VAL A 69 -22.91 -10.12 6.25
C VAL A 69 -22.07 -9.32 5.24
N ARG A 70 -22.32 -7.99 5.11
CA ARG A 70 -21.52 -7.11 4.25
C ARG A 70 -20.04 -7.09 4.64
N GLU A 71 -19.75 -7.02 5.95
CA GLU A 71 -18.38 -7.08 6.48
C GLU A 71 -17.68 -8.41 6.14
N CYS A 72 -18.41 -9.52 6.26
CA CYS A 72 -17.90 -10.83 5.85
C CYS A 72 -17.59 -10.86 4.35
N ALA A 73 -18.51 -10.38 3.51
CA ALA A 73 -18.30 -10.30 2.07
C ALA A 73 -17.09 -9.43 1.70
N ALA A 74 -16.96 -8.25 2.31
CA ALA A 74 -15.83 -7.34 2.07
C ALA A 74 -14.48 -8.00 2.42
N ARG A 75 -14.42 -8.72 3.54
CA ARG A 75 -13.26 -9.49 3.95
C ARG A 75 -12.93 -10.60 2.95
N LEU A 76 -13.92 -11.40 2.55
CA LEU A 76 -13.73 -12.49 1.59
C LEU A 76 -13.26 -11.98 0.22
N LEU A 77 -13.80 -10.87 -0.28
CA LEU A 77 -13.36 -10.25 -1.53
C LEU A 77 -11.90 -9.79 -1.49
N ALA A 78 -11.41 -9.40 -0.32
CA ALA A 78 -10.01 -9.02 -0.15
C ALA A 78 -9.09 -10.24 0.00
N GLU A 79 -9.47 -11.21 0.84
CA GLU A 79 -8.67 -12.40 1.15
C GLU A 79 -8.58 -13.37 -0.03
N LEU A 80 -9.65 -13.50 -0.82
CA LEU A 80 -9.78 -14.47 -1.91
C LEU A 80 -9.51 -13.86 -3.30
N SER A 81 -8.98 -12.63 -3.36
CA SER A 81 -8.78 -11.90 -4.63
C SER A 81 -7.99 -12.68 -5.70
N GLU A 82 -7.14 -13.61 -5.31
CA GLU A 82 -6.33 -14.45 -6.22
C GLU A 82 -7.13 -15.60 -6.86
N VAL A 83 -8.22 -16.05 -6.22
CA VAL A 83 -9.01 -17.22 -6.64
C VAL A 83 -10.38 -16.85 -7.18
N LEU A 84 -10.93 -15.70 -6.81
CA LEU A 84 -12.21 -15.23 -7.33
C LEU A 84 -12.17 -15.07 -8.85
N VAL A 85 -13.19 -15.57 -9.53
CA VAL A 85 -13.30 -15.54 -10.99
C VAL A 85 -14.23 -14.41 -11.41
N PRO A 86 -13.74 -13.38 -12.13
CA PRO A 86 -14.55 -12.27 -12.58
C PRO A 86 -15.46 -12.69 -13.75
N GLY A 87 -16.76 -12.68 -13.50
CA GLY A 87 -17.81 -12.86 -14.49
C GLY A 87 -18.73 -11.63 -14.57
N GLU A 88 -19.69 -11.62 -15.49
CA GLU A 88 -20.60 -10.47 -15.68
C GLU A 88 -21.47 -10.22 -14.44
N GLU A 89 -21.99 -11.26 -13.82
CA GLU A 89 -22.81 -11.17 -12.60
C GLU A 89 -21.98 -10.66 -11.41
N PHE A 90 -20.79 -11.21 -11.19
CA PHE A 90 -19.84 -10.71 -10.19
C PHE A 90 -19.55 -9.22 -10.37
N ALA A 91 -19.21 -8.81 -11.60
CA ALA A 91 -18.95 -7.42 -11.92
C ALA A 91 -20.19 -6.52 -11.74
N GLY A 92 -21.38 -7.03 -12.07
CA GLY A 92 -22.65 -6.35 -11.88
C GLY A 92 -22.92 -6.01 -10.41
N HIS A 93 -22.71 -6.97 -9.51
CA HIS A 93 -22.85 -6.75 -8.06
C HIS A 93 -21.86 -5.72 -7.54
N LEU A 94 -20.60 -5.80 -7.94
CA LEU A 94 -19.58 -4.81 -7.54
C LEU A 94 -19.91 -3.40 -8.03
N ARG A 95 -20.35 -3.25 -9.31
CA ARG A 95 -20.76 -1.93 -9.84
C ARG A 95 -22.01 -1.37 -9.14
N ALA A 96 -22.91 -2.21 -8.62
CA ALA A 96 -24.00 -1.75 -7.78
C ALA A 96 -23.47 -1.30 -6.39
N ALA A 97 -22.54 -2.06 -5.81
CA ALA A 97 -22.00 -1.82 -4.49
C ALA A 97 -21.14 -0.53 -4.37
N VAL A 98 -20.51 -0.04 -5.46
CA VAL A 98 -19.80 1.26 -5.43
C VAL A 98 -20.73 2.47 -5.23
N ARG A 99 -22.05 2.28 -5.28
CA ARG A 99 -23.07 3.34 -5.03
C ARG A 99 -23.77 3.16 -3.69
N HIS A 100 -23.34 2.21 -2.87
CA HIS A 100 -23.96 1.91 -1.58
C HIS A 100 -23.75 3.06 -0.58
N ASP A 101 -24.70 3.27 0.34
CA ASP A 101 -24.62 4.33 1.37
C ASP A 101 -23.43 4.11 2.33
N ASP A 102 -23.12 2.85 2.66
CA ASP A 102 -22.01 2.46 3.54
C ASP A 102 -20.66 2.60 2.81
N PRO A 103 -19.76 3.48 3.28
CA PRO A 103 -18.48 3.69 2.63
C PRO A 103 -17.56 2.44 2.65
N ALA A 104 -17.70 1.57 3.66
CA ALA A 104 -16.93 0.33 3.70
C ALA A 104 -17.30 -0.61 2.54
N VAL A 105 -18.58 -0.64 2.17
CA VAL A 105 -19.07 -1.39 1.00
C VAL A 105 -18.51 -0.78 -0.29
N ARG A 106 -18.59 0.56 -0.44
CA ARG A 106 -18.04 1.23 -1.62
C ARG A 106 -16.54 0.99 -1.78
N ALA A 107 -15.78 1.08 -0.69
CA ALA A 107 -14.34 0.82 -0.70
C ALA A 107 -14.02 -0.63 -1.07
N ALA A 108 -14.72 -1.60 -0.48
CA ALA A 108 -14.54 -3.02 -0.80
C ALA A 108 -14.86 -3.33 -2.27
N ALA A 109 -15.96 -2.77 -2.78
CA ALA A 109 -16.34 -2.93 -4.18
C ALA A 109 -15.32 -2.28 -5.13
N THR A 110 -14.85 -1.05 -4.82
CA THR A 110 -13.80 -0.37 -5.58
C THR A 110 -12.53 -1.21 -5.62
N GLY A 111 -12.11 -1.73 -4.45
CA GLY A 111 -10.95 -2.61 -4.32
C GLY A 111 -11.07 -3.88 -5.16
N ALA A 112 -12.21 -4.55 -5.13
CA ALA A 112 -12.45 -5.75 -5.94
C ALA A 112 -12.46 -5.43 -7.44
N LEU A 113 -13.09 -4.32 -7.86
CA LEU A 113 -13.15 -3.93 -9.27
C LEU A 113 -11.77 -3.71 -9.87
N TRP A 114 -10.87 -2.98 -9.22
CA TRP A 114 -9.55 -2.74 -9.81
C TRP A 114 -8.64 -3.97 -9.73
N ARG A 115 -8.67 -4.77 -8.66
CA ARG A 115 -7.88 -6.02 -8.55
C ARG A 115 -8.23 -7.01 -9.65
N HIS A 116 -9.49 -7.11 -9.99
CA HIS A 116 -9.97 -7.98 -11.08
C HIS A 116 -10.00 -7.31 -12.46
N ARG A 117 -9.46 -6.08 -12.61
CA ARG A 117 -9.41 -5.32 -13.88
C ARG A 117 -10.79 -5.09 -14.53
N LEU A 118 -11.81 -4.91 -13.70
CA LEU A 118 -13.22 -4.69 -14.10
C LEU A 118 -13.60 -3.20 -14.19
N THR A 119 -12.63 -2.30 -13.99
CA THR A 119 -12.80 -0.85 -14.01
C THR A 119 -11.63 -0.17 -14.71
N GLY A 120 -11.84 1.03 -15.24
CA GLY A 120 -10.85 1.82 -15.94
C GLY A 120 -10.47 3.10 -15.20
N ALA A 121 -9.45 3.81 -15.71
CA ALA A 121 -8.94 5.03 -15.09
C ALA A 121 -10.02 6.12 -14.93
N ALA A 122 -10.91 6.29 -15.89
CA ALA A 122 -11.97 7.31 -15.82
C ALA A 122 -12.96 7.07 -14.66
N GLU A 123 -13.37 5.82 -14.44
CA GLU A 123 -14.25 5.46 -13.34
C GLU A 123 -13.57 5.65 -11.99
N LEU A 124 -12.30 5.22 -11.85
CA LEU A 124 -11.51 5.41 -10.65
C LEU A 124 -11.25 6.89 -10.35
N THR A 125 -10.98 7.70 -11.38
CA THR A 125 -10.83 9.16 -11.22
C THR A 125 -12.13 9.78 -10.67
N GLY A 126 -13.31 9.30 -11.12
CA GLY A 126 -14.58 9.71 -10.56
C GLY A 126 -14.72 9.44 -9.05
N LEU A 127 -14.14 8.33 -8.57
CA LEU A 127 -14.17 7.95 -7.16
C LEU A 127 -13.18 8.76 -6.28
N LEU A 128 -12.26 9.53 -6.85
CA LEU A 128 -11.42 10.49 -6.10
C LEU A 128 -12.25 11.62 -5.45
N THR A 129 -13.51 11.78 -5.84
CA THR A 129 -14.44 12.76 -5.23
C THR A 129 -15.38 12.14 -4.19
N ASP A 130 -15.24 10.86 -3.85
CA ASP A 130 -16.06 10.21 -2.82
C ASP A 130 -15.93 10.94 -1.47
N PRO A 131 -17.00 11.14 -0.71
CA PRO A 131 -16.94 11.78 0.59
C PRO A 131 -16.04 11.03 1.59
N ASP A 132 -15.88 9.72 1.46
CA ASP A 132 -15.08 8.90 2.36
C ASP A 132 -13.64 8.71 1.85
N GLU A 133 -12.68 8.96 2.72
CA GLU A 133 -11.25 8.86 2.40
C GLU A 133 -10.79 7.43 2.07
N THR A 134 -11.48 6.41 2.59
CA THR A 134 -11.11 5.01 2.32
C THR A 134 -11.45 4.63 0.89
N VAL A 135 -12.57 5.11 0.37
CA VAL A 135 -12.95 4.93 -1.04
C VAL A 135 -11.98 5.66 -1.95
N ARG A 136 -11.64 6.93 -1.63
CA ARG A 136 -10.66 7.69 -2.41
C ARG A 136 -9.28 7.03 -2.40
N ALA A 137 -8.84 6.49 -1.25
CA ALA A 137 -7.58 5.76 -1.15
C ALA A 137 -7.57 4.46 -1.99
N GLU A 138 -8.67 3.71 -2.02
CA GLU A 138 -8.82 2.54 -2.90
C GLU A 138 -8.80 2.94 -4.39
N ALA A 139 -9.42 4.07 -4.74
CA ALA A 139 -9.35 4.60 -6.10
C ALA A 139 -7.91 4.95 -6.51
N VAL A 140 -7.12 5.55 -5.61
CA VAL A 140 -5.68 5.81 -5.83
C VAL A 140 -4.93 4.49 -6.09
N LEU A 141 -5.17 3.43 -5.31
CA LEU A 141 -4.52 2.13 -5.53
C LEU A 141 -4.87 1.54 -6.90
N GLY A 142 -6.13 1.67 -7.31
CA GLY A 142 -6.56 1.27 -8.64
C GLY A 142 -5.89 2.08 -9.76
N LEU A 143 -5.77 3.40 -9.61
CA LEU A 143 -5.06 4.26 -10.57
C LEU A 143 -3.57 3.92 -10.67
N VAL A 144 -2.94 3.53 -9.56
CA VAL A 144 -1.56 3.01 -9.56
C VAL A 144 -1.47 1.73 -10.39
N SER A 145 -2.42 0.81 -10.25
CA SER A 145 -2.42 -0.45 -11.02
C SER A 145 -2.59 -0.25 -12.53
N LEU A 146 -3.04 0.93 -12.94
CA LEU A 146 -3.23 1.35 -14.33
C LEU A 146 -2.15 2.33 -14.82
N ASP A 147 -1.11 2.60 -14.03
CA ASP A 147 -0.05 3.58 -14.31
C ASP A 147 -0.60 4.99 -14.66
N ALA A 148 -1.75 5.37 -14.08
CA ALA A 148 -2.47 6.58 -14.40
C ALA A 148 -1.90 7.81 -13.65
N LEU A 149 -0.67 8.19 -13.96
CA LEU A 149 0.11 9.20 -13.25
C LEU A 149 -0.57 10.57 -13.17
N ASP A 150 -1.24 11.02 -14.25
CA ASP A 150 -1.90 12.33 -14.28
C ASP A 150 -3.03 12.40 -13.23
N ALA A 151 -3.84 11.35 -13.13
CA ALA A 151 -4.89 11.24 -12.13
C ALA A 151 -4.34 11.15 -10.68
N LEU A 152 -3.18 10.51 -10.48
CA LEU A 152 -2.47 10.51 -9.20
C LEU A 152 -2.00 11.93 -8.83
N GLY A 153 -1.56 12.73 -9.83
CA GLY A 153 -1.21 14.12 -9.63
C GLY A 153 -2.38 14.97 -9.12
N ASP A 154 -3.57 14.77 -9.66
CA ASP A 154 -4.79 15.45 -9.21
C ASP A 154 -5.17 15.09 -7.76
N ALA A 155 -4.97 13.83 -7.36
CA ALA A 155 -5.21 13.36 -5.99
C ALA A 155 -4.16 13.84 -4.95
N ALA A 156 -3.06 14.44 -5.37
CA ALA A 156 -2.02 14.97 -4.47
C ALA A 156 -2.49 16.12 -3.57
N ALA A 157 -3.60 16.77 -3.91
CA ALA A 157 -4.22 17.83 -3.11
C ALA A 157 -5.39 17.35 -2.24
N ASP A 158 -5.58 16.04 -2.07
CA ASP A 158 -6.68 15.47 -1.26
C ASP A 158 -6.66 16.01 0.17
N PRO A 159 -7.81 16.33 0.78
CA PRO A 159 -7.87 16.81 2.15
C PRO A 159 -7.33 15.81 3.17
N SER A 160 -7.41 14.50 2.89
CA SER A 160 -6.91 13.44 3.79
C SER A 160 -5.42 13.18 3.61
N PRO A 161 -4.61 13.27 4.68
CA PRO A 161 -3.22 12.83 4.64
C PRO A 161 -3.06 11.38 4.21
N ARG A 162 -4.01 10.50 4.56
CA ARG A 162 -4.01 9.09 4.16
C ARG A 162 -4.02 8.93 2.64
N VAL A 163 -4.86 9.68 1.95
CA VAL A 163 -4.94 9.66 0.48
C VAL A 163 -3.65 10.21 -0.12
N ARG A 164 -3.14 11.34 0.39
CA ARG A 164 -1.88 11.92 -0.10
C ARG A 164 -0.67 10.99 0.11
N ILE A 165 -0.63 10.23 1.22
CA ILE A 165 0.38 9.17 1.45
C ILE A 165 0.24 8.06 0.40
N ALA A 166 -0.99 7.63 0.10
CA ALA A 166 -1.23 6.64 -0.94
C ALA A 166 -0.76 7.12 -2.32
N VAL A 167 -1.01 8.40 -2.64
CA VAL A 167 -0.48 9.04 -3.87
C VAL A 167 1.05 8.99 -3.90
N ALA A 168 1.73 9.43 -2.83
CA ALA A 168 3.20 9.44 -2.79
C ALA A 168 3.78 8.03 -3.03
N ARG A 169 3.23 7.01 -2.36
CA ARG A 169 3.63 5.61 -2.55
C ARG A 169 3.29 5.10 -3.93
N GLY A 170 2.12 5.47 -4.45
CA GLY A 170 1.66 5.09 -5.77
C GLY A 170 2.55 5.64 -6.89
N VAL A 171 2.93 6.91 -6.80
CA VAL A 171 3.87 7.53 -7.75
C VAL A 171 5.21 6.80 -7.78
N ALA A 172 5.72 6.39 -6.61
CA ALA A 172 6.93 5.58 -6.55
C ALA A 172 6.75 4.19 -7.17
N ALA A 173 5.59 3.56 -7.00
CA ALA A 173 5.28 2.24 -7.55
C ALA A 173 5.15 2.27 -9.07
N VAL A 174 4.58 3.32 -9.65
CA VAL A 174 4.54 3.56 -11.11
C VAL A 174 5.95 3.75 -11.66
N GLY A 175 6.84 4.39 -10.92
CA GLY A 175 8.25 4.54 -11.30
C GLY A 175 8.51 5.48 -12.48
N ASP A 176 7.52 6.25 -12.92
CA ASP A 176 7.68 7.24 -13.99
C ASP A 176 8.40 8.50 -13.45
N PRO A 177 9.53 8.91 -14.06
CA PRO A 177 10.25 10.12 -13.63
C PRO A 177 9.42 11.41 -13.60
N ARG A 178 8.35 11.50 -14.40
CA ARG A 178 7.42 12.65 -14.39
C ARG A 178 6.72 12.81 -13.03
N GLY A 179 6.56 11.71 -12.29
CA GLY A 179 5.99 11.70 -10.95
C GLY A 179 6.81 12.45 -9.90
N LEU A 180 8.11 12.70 -10.16
CA LEU A 180 8.96 13.45 -9.26
C LEU A 180 8.40 14.84 -8.92
N THR A 181 7.72 15.50 -9.87
CA THR A 181 7.08 16.80 -9.62
C THR A 181 6.00 16.73 -8.55
N VAL A 182 5.19 15.65 -8.55
CA VAL A 182 4.17 15.41 -7.53
C VAL A 182 4.83 15.20 -6.17
N LEU A 183 5.88 14.37 -6.12
CA LEU A 183 6.61 14.09 -4.87
C LEU A 183 7.29 15.35 -4.30
N ILE A 184 7.84 16.20 -5.14
CA ILE A 184 8.40 17.51 -4.72
C ILE A 184 7.34 18.37 -4.04
N GLY A 185 6.11 18.40 -4.57
CA GLY A 185 4.99 19.09 -3.93
C GLY A 185 4.66 18.53 -2.56
N LEU A 186 4.51 17.19 -2.48
CA LEU A 186 4.17 16.50 -1.24
C LEU A 186 5.29 16.51 -0.19
N ALA A 187 6.55 16.71 -0.58
CA ALA A 187 7.66 16.88 0.36
C ALA A 187 7.54 18.18 1.20
N GLY A 188 6.73 19.15 0.77
CA GLY A 188 6.39 20.36 1.52
C GLY A 188 5.05 20.28 2.28
N ASP A 189 4.44 19.12 2.41
CA ASP A 189 3.13 18.94 3.05
C ASP A 189 3.12 19.35 4.53
N ALA A 190 1.96 19.80 5.01
CA ALA A 190 1.78 20.13 6.43
C ALA A 190 1.90 18.89 7.32
N ASP A 191 1.43 17.72 6.85
CA ASP A 191 1.50 16.44 7.57
C ASP A 191 2.89 15.81 7.43
N LEU A 192 3.50 15.46 8.57
CA LEU A 192 4.85 14.90 8.60
C LEU A 192 4.96 13.52 7.90
N LEU A 193 3.89 12.71 7.94
CA LEU A 193 3.90 11.38 7.32
C LEU A 193 3.78 11.48 5.81
N VAL A 194 3.08 12.49 5.30
CA VAL A 194 3.04 12.80 3.86
C VAL A 194 4.42 13.25 3.39
N ARG A 195 5.08 14.18 4.10
CA ARG A 195 6.46 14.61 3.77
C ARG A 195 7.42 13.42 3.75
N ALA A 196 7.38 12.59 4.80
CA ALA A 196 8.23 11.40 4.91
C ALA A 196 7.98 10.38 3.77
N ALA A 197 6.71 10.13 3.44
CA ALA A 197 6.34 9.24 2.35
C ALA A 197 6.83 9.76 0.98
N ALA A 198 6.64 11.05 0.72
CA ALA A 198 7.08 11.69 -0.52
C ALA A 198 8.61 11.64 -0.69
N LEU A 199 9.36 11.99 0.35
CA LEU A 199 10.82 11.93 0.33
C LEU A 199 11.30 10.48 0.13
N THR A 200 10.72 9.51 0.84
CA THR A 200 11.06 8.10 0.65
C THR A 200 10.77 7.64 -0.78
N ALA A 201 9.67 8.08 -1.36
CA ALA A 201 9.25 7.75 -2.73
C ALA A 201 10.22 8.28 -3.80
N MET A 202 10.87 9.42 -3.56
CA MET A 202 11.87 10.00 -4.49
C MET A 202 13.05 9.05 -4.76
N ALA A 203 13.38 8.17 -3.83
CA ALA A 203 14.44 7.18 -4.04
C ALA A 203 14.15 6.22 -5.22
N GLY A 204 12.88 5.96 -5.52
CA GLY A 204 12.45 5.08 -6.61
C GLY A 204 12.22 5.77 -7.95
N THR A 205 11.98 7.10 -7.96
CA THR A 205 11.68 7.86 -9.19
C THR A 205 12.89 8.59 -9.77
N GLY A 206 14.04 8.52 -9.09
CA GLY A 206 15.22 9.32 -9.40
C GLY A 206 15.20 10.68 -8.67
N CYS A 207 16.37 11.18 -8.36
CA CYS A 207 16.52 12.43 -7.58
C CYS A 207 17.33 13.44 -8.37
N THR A 208 16.64 14.41 -9.00
CA THR A 208 17.28 15.54 -9.67
C THR A 208 17.93 16.47 -8.67
N ASP A 209 18.81 17.39 -9.13
CA ASP A 209 19.48 18.38 -8.25
C ASP A 209 18.48 19.19 -7.41
N ARG A 210 17.32 19.55 -7.98
CA ARG A 210 16.25 20.24 -7.24
C ARG A 210 15.67 19.36 -6.13
N ALA A 211 15.39 18.10 -6.41
CA ALA A 211 14.88 17.16 -5.42
C ALA A 211 15.92 16.86 -4.34
N ALA A 212 17.20 16.76 -4.74
CA ALA A 212 18.32 16.59 -3.81
C ALA A 212 18.48 17.76 -2.86
N GLY A 213 18.31 19.01 -3.35
CA GLY A 213 18.29 20.21 -2.51
C GLY A 213 17.17 20.16 -1.46
N ILE A 214 15.95 19.84 -1.88
CA ILE A 214 14.79 19.69 -0.98
C ILE A 214 15.04 18.59 0.06
N ALA A 215 15.58 17.45 -0.36
CA ALA A 215 15.90 16.35 0.54
C ALA A 215 17.04 16.73 1.52
N ALA A 216 18.04 17.48 1.08
CA ALA A 216 19.11 17.96 1.95
C ALA A 216 18.57 18.93 3.03
N ASP A 217 17.67 19.83 2.67
CA ASP A 217 16.99 20.74 3.62
C ASP A 217 16.13 19.95 4.61
N ALA A 218 15.45 18.89 4.15
CA ALA A 218 14.59 18.03 4.97
C ALA A 218 15.38 17.18 5.99
N LEU A 219 16.70 17.05 5.90
CA LEU A 219 17.52 16.44 6.96
C LEU A 219 17.53 17.27 8.25
N ALA A 220 17.09 18.53 8.23
CA ALA A 220 16.90 19.37 9.40
C ALA A 220 15.46 19.36 9.96
N ASP A 221 14.55 18.55 9.41
CA ASP A 221 13.16 18.46 9.91
C ASP A 221 13.15 17.95 11.37
N PRO A 222 12.30 18.50 12.25
CA PRO A 222 12.17 18.04 13.63
C PRO A 222 11.72 16.58 13.73
N ALA A 223 10.95 16.09 12.75
CA ALA A 223 10.46 14.71 12.73
C ALA A 223 11.50 13.78 12.10
N TRP A 224 11.94 12.78 12.85
CA TRP A 224 12.93 11.81 12.37
C TRP A 224 12.47 11.00 11.14
N GLN A 225 11.16 10.75 10.99
CA GLN A 225 10.60 10.07 9.83
C GLN A 225 10.88 10.85 8.53
N VAL A 226 10.79 12.19 8.60
CA VAL A 226 11.10 13.07 7.47
C VAL A 226 12.59 13.05 7.18
N ARG A 227 13.45 13.13 8.21
CA ARG A 227 14.91 13.03 8.05
C ARG A 227 15.32 11.66 7.46
N GLN A 228 14.67 10.58 7.90
CA GLN A 228 14.91 9.24 7.33
C GLN A 228 14.54 9.18 5.84
N GLY A 229 13.35 9.69 5.47
CA GLY A 229 12.91 9.80 4.08
C GLY A 229 13.86 10.65 3.23
N ALA A 230 14.37 11.76 3.81
CA ALA A 230 15.34 12.62 3.17
C ALA A 230 16.67 11.88 2.87
N ALA A 231 17.18 11.13 3.83
CA ALA A 231 18.36 10.31 3.61
C ALA A 231 18.13 9.22 2.54
N ALA A 232 16.93 8.64 2.48
CA ALA A 232 16.54 7.71 1.42
C ALA A 232 16.50 8.39 0.05
N ALA A 233 15.88 9.57 -0.07
CA ALA A 233 15.85 10.34 -1.33
C ALA A 233 17.26 10.65 -1.85
N LEU A 234 18.14 11.10 -0.97
CA LEU A 234 19.53 11.46 -1.31
C LEU A 234 20.33 10.25 -1.79
N SER A 235 19.95 9.03 -1.46
CA SER A 235 20.63 7.81 -1.98
C SER A 235 20.55 7.68 -3.50
N ALA A 236 19.54 8.27 -4.13
CA ALA A 236 19.32 8.27 -5.58
C ALA A 236 19.84 9.55 -6.27
N ALA A 237 20.45 10.48 -5.54
CA ALA A 237 20.97 11.72 -6.06
C ALA A 237 22.45 11.61 -6.50
N ASP A 238 22.95 12.66 -7.22
CA ASP A 238 24.37 12.74 -7.52
C ASP A 238 25.19 12.79 -6.21
N PRO A 239 26.16 11.90 -6.04
CA PRO A 239 27.03 11.91 -4.87
C PRO A 239 27.79 13.21 -4.64
N ALA A 240 28.00 14.03 -5.69
CA ALA A 240 28.62 15.34 -5.54
C ALA A 240 27.76 16.32 -4.72
N VAL A 241 26.43 16.17 -4.80
CA VAL A 241 25.44 16.98 -4.06
C VAL A 241 25.09 16.35 -2.73
N ALA A 242 24.88 15.03 -2.71
CA ALA A 242 24.26 14.32 -1.59
C ALA A 242 25.24 13.82 -0.52
N ALA A 243 26.53 13.59 -0.86
CA ALA A 243 27.47 12.99 0.08
C ALA A 243 27.69 13.83 1.35
N GLY A 244 27.81 15.15 1.22
CA GLY A 244 27.99 16.06 2.37
C GLY A 244 26.84 15.99 3.37
N PRO A 245 25.59 16.25 2.95
CA PRO A 245 24.39 16.10 3.78
C PRO A 245 24.28 14.71 4.46
N LEU A 246 24.52 13.64 3.71
CA LEU A 246 24.43 12.28 4.25
C LEU A 246 25.53 11.95 5.27
N VAL A 247 26.74 12.51 5.12
CA VAL A 247 27.81 12.40 6.13
C VAL A 247 27.35 13.01 7.46
N GLY A 248 26.66 14.14 7.43
CA GLY A 248 26.03 14.72 8.63
C GLY A 248 24.94 13.80 9.22
N ALA A 249 24.04 13.29 8.38
CA ALA A 249 22.96 12.41 8.80
C ALA A 249 23.44 11.04 9.34
N ALA A 250 24.64 10.59 9.00
CA ALA A 250 25.23 9.37 9.56
C ALA A 250 25.54 9.48 11.08
N ALA A 251 25.48 10.69 11.64
CA ALA A 251 25.63 10.96 13.08
C ALA A 251 24.31 11.43 13.73
N ASP A 252 23.17 11.27 13.08
CA ASP A 252 21.84 11.65 13.61
C ASP A 252 21.55 10.95 14.93
N GLU A 253 20.82 11.61 15.82
CA GLU A 253 20.38 11.07 17.10
C GLU A 253 19.45 9.83 16.91
N ASN A 254 18.65 9.82 15.84
CA ASN A 254 17.72 8.74 15.53
C ASN A 254 18.42 7.62 14.75
N LEU A 255 18.20 6.40 15.20
CA LEU A 255 18.79 5.18 14.64
C LEU A 255 18.43 4.97 13.16
N ASP A 256 17.16 5.15 12.80
CA ASP A 256 16.68 4.87 11.44
C ASP A 256 17.22 5.87 10.42
N VAL A 257 17.46 7.11 10.87
CA VAL A 257 18.15 8.13 10.05
C VAL A 257 19.60 7.73 9.82
N ARG A 258 20.34 7.32 10.88
CA ARG A 258 21.72 6.84 10.72
C ARG A 258 21.81 5.63 9.80
N LYS A 259 20.89 4.64 9.96
CA LYS A 259 20.82 3.47 9.06
C LYS A 259 20.63 3.87 7.60
N ALA A 260 19.68 4.76 7.32
CA ALA A 260 19.40 5.23 5.97
C ALA A 260 20.63 5.95 5.37
N ALA A 261 21.25 6.85 6.13
CA ALA A 261 22.41 7.62 5.69
C ALA A 261 23.63 6.74 5.43
N VAL A 262 23.98 5.83 6.36
CA VAL A 262 25.14 4.93 6.21
C VAL A 262 24.94 3.96 5.04
N ARG A 263 23.72 3.44 4.85
CA ARG A 263 23.39 2.60 3.69
C ARG A 263 23.53 3.35 2.38
N ALA A 264 23.12 4.62 2.33
CA ALA A 264 23.24 5.46 1.14
C ALA A 264 24.70 5.81 0.80
N LEU A 265 25.55 6.02 1.83
CA LEU A 265 26.96 6.34 1.66
C LEU A 265 27.83 5.15 1.24
N ALA A 266 27.45 3.92 1.62
CA ALA A 266 28.25 2.73 1.42
C ALA A 266 28.77 2.52 -0.02
N PRO A 267 27.96 2.69 -1.10
CA PRO A 267 28.44 2.55 -2.47
C PRO A 267 29.30 3.73 -2.96
N TRP A 268 29.40 4.84 -2.24
CA TRP A 268 30.05 6.08 -2.71
C TRP A 268 31.47 6.29 -2.16
N LEU A 269 32.02 5.28 -1.53
CA LEU A 269 33.33 5.37 -0.88
C LEU A 269 34.50 5.77 -1.79
N PRO A 270 34.61 5.28 -3.05
CA PRO A 270 35.79 5.57 -3.89
C PRO A 270 36.00 7.08 -4.08
N GLY A 271 37.20 7.57 -3.74
CA GLY A 271 37.60 8.95 -3.96
C GLY A 271 36.99 10.01 -3.01
N ARG A 272 36.29 9.59 -1.94
CA ARG A 272 35.60 10.51 -1.00
C ARG A 272 36.07 10.32 0.45
N PRO A 273 37.11 11.09 0.91
CA PRO A 273 37.64 10.93 2.28
C PRO A 273 36.61 11.16 3.39
N ALA A 274 35.67 12.11 3.21
CA ALA A 274 34.64 12.38 4.19
C ALA A 274 33.66 11.19 4.35
N VAL A 275 33.29 10.53 3.24
CA VAL A 275 32.47 9.31 3.27
C VAL A 275 33.20 8.20 4.00
N ARG A 276 34.50 8.00 3.73
CA ARG A 276 35.33 7.01 4.43
C ARG A 276 35.32 7.27 5.94
N ALA A 277 35.60 8.48 6.37
CA ALA A 277 35.61 8.84 7.78
C ALA A 277 34.26 8.60 8.46
N ALA A 278 33.13 8.91 7.79
CA ALA A 278 31.81 8.65 8.31
C ALA A 278 31.54 7.14 8.46
N LEU A 279 31.89 6.32 7.47
CA LEU A 279 31.73 4.87 7.55
C LEU A 279 32.63 4.24 8.63
N GLU A 280 33.88 4.72 8.79
CA GLU A 280 34.79 4.28 9.85
C GLU A 280 34.25 4.63 11.26
N ALA A 281 33.63 5.79 11.42
CA ALA A 281 32.94 6.17 12.64
C ALA A 281 31.72 5.27 12.90
N ALA A 282 30.90 5.00 11.87
CA ALA A 282 29.73 4.15 11.94
C ALA A 282 30.03 2.67 12.28
N GLN A 283 31.27 2.19 12.10
CA GLN A 283 31.67 0.87 12.58
C GLN A 283 31.62 0.74 14.12
N ARG A 284 31.58 1.84 14.85
CA ARG A 284 31.47 1.90 16.32
C ARG A 284 30.07 2.22 16.81
N ASP A 285 29.08 2.29 15.91
CA ASP A 285 27.69 2.57 16.29
C ASP A 285 27.17 1.51 17.27
N VAL A 286 26.27 1.92 18.14
CA VAL A 286 25.61 1.01 19.09
C VAL A 286 24.73 -0.02 18.38
N ASP A 287 24.21 0.31 17.21
CA ASP A 287 23.35 -0.55 16.41
C ASP A 287 24.15 -1.50 15.51
N ALA A 288 23.71 -2.74 15.43
CA ALA A 288 24.39 -3.79 14.67
C ALA A 288 24.26 -3.61 13.14
N ASP A 289 23.10 -3.12 12.67
CA ASP A 289 22.84 -2.92 11.24
C ASP A 289 23.65 -1.73 10.71
N VAL A 290 23.75 -0.63 11.48
CA VAL A 290 24.60 0.52 11.14
C VAL A 290 26.05 0.06 10.99
N ARG A 291 26.56 -0.74 11.95
CA ARG A 291 27.91 -1.31 11.84
C ARG A 291 28.07 -2.26 10.65
N ALA A 292 27.04 -3.03 10.31
CA ALA A 292 27.06 -3.94 9.16
C ALA A 292 27.15 -3.18 7.83
N PHE A 293 26.28 -2.18 7.62
CA PHE A 293 26.32 -1.34 6.42
C PHE A 293 27.64 -0.61 6.27
N ALA A 294 28.19 -0.09 7.36
CA ALA A 294 29.49 0.57 7.36
C ALA A 294 30.61 -0.39 6.91
N ARG A 295 30.65 -1.62 7.45
CA ARG A 295 31.62 -2.64 7.03
C ARG A 295 31.47 -3.02 5.56
N MET A 296 30.24 -3.25 5.09
CA MET A 296 29.97 -3.56 3.68
C MET A 296 30.52 -2.48 2.74
N GLY A 297 30.30 -1.21 3.05
CA GLY A 297 30.83 -0.11 2.25
C GLY A 297 32.36 -0.07 2.24
N LEU A 298 33.01 -0.28 3.39
CA LEU A 298 34.47 -0.24 3.50
C LEU A 298 35.16 -1.43 2.83
N THR A 299 34.57 -2.64 2.85
CA THR A 299 35.14 -3.84 2.20
C THR A 299 34.99 -3.81 0.68
N ALA A 300 33.83 -3.36 0.14
CA ALA A 300 33.63 -3.25 -1.32
C ALA A 300 34.67 -2.34 -2.01
N SER A 301 35.27 -1.40 -1.30
CA SER A 301 36.31 -0.50 -1.82
C SER A 301 37.69 -1.12 -1.90
N THR A 302 37.98 -2.16 -1.10
CA THR A 302 39.29 -2.84 -1.15
C THR A 302 39.42 -3.73 -2.37
N ASP A 303 38.33 -4.34 -2.83
CA ASP A 303 38.32 -5.23 -4.00
C ASP A 303 38.46 -4.45 -5.32
N HIS A 304 37.98 -3.19 -5.37
CA HIS A 304 38.15 -2.31 -6.56
C HIS A 304 39.58 -1.70 -6.67
N ALA A 305 40.32 -1.63 -5.58
CA ALA A 305 41.71 -1.13 -5.60
C ALA A 305 42.73 -2.20 -5.95
N ALA A 306 42.32 -3.48 -5.95
CA ALA A 306 43.14 -4.64 -6.24
C ALA A 306 42.97 -5.21 -7.68
N SER A 307 42.05 -4.62 -8.47
CA SER A 307 41.78 -4.95 -9.88
C SER A 307 42.31 -3.89 -10.80
#